data_377af3cd6944c414108bd6b45517b31a
#
_entry.id   377af3cd6944c414108bd6b45517b31a
#
_cell.length_a   1.000
_cell.length_b   1.000
_cell.length_c   1.000
_cell.angle_alpha   90.00
_cell.angle_beta   90.00
_cell.angle_gamma   90.00
#
_symmetry.space_group_name_H-M   'P 1'
#
loop_
_entity.id
_entity.type
_entity.pdbx_description
1 polymer ?
#
loop_
_entity_poly.entity_id
_entity_poly.type
_entity_poly.pdbx_seq_one_letter_code
_entity_poly.pdbx_strand_id
1 'polypeptide(L)'
;MAVPNPYVVNGKIKFPDNGSLIRHVERWAQARGQSLAYRFLDFSADPDGVYHDLTWSRFGARNRAVGARLQQVTQPGDRVAVLAPQGLDYIVAFFGALYAGVIAVPLFDPAEPGHVGRLHSVLDDCKPTAILTTTGSAEGVRKFFHHDRRGAERPRIIAVDAVPDEVGETWRSPQADPTDIAYLQYTSGSTRTPAGVQITHRAVATNLAQLIYALQVEEGQRGVMWLPLFHDMGLITAMVPSVIGHRITFMSPAAFVRRPLRWIRELAVLGDDDGPTFSAAPNFAFEHAALRGLPKDGDPELDLSNVFALLNGSEPVSTASMRKFNEAFAPYGLPATAIKPSYGMAEATLFVSTTDMKREATTTYVDREELTQGRFRAVAHDAPSAVAQVACGVVSIDQWAAIVDPDTATERPDGQVGEIWLHGDNIGSGYWGREQDTAETFGNVLHTRASPSHAEGVPEDGWMRTGDYGTYFDGELYVTGRAKDMVIVDGRNHYPQDIEHTAQEASTALRSGYVAAFSVPANQLPSQVFDNPHAKLDNDPQDGSEQLVIVGERAPGARKTDMQSIAGNIRAAVAVRHGLTARDVLLVPAGSIPRTSSGKVAHSACRAAYLDGSLRGGHTQDAFPDHVPEPETAG
;
A
#
# COMPACT_ATOMS: atom_id res chain seq x y z
N MET A 1 8.08 4.02 -32.40
CA MET A 1 8.18 5.30 -31.69
C MET A 1 7.07 5.27 -30.66
N ALA A 2 7.37 5.36 -29.38
CA ALA A 2 6.34 5.43 -28.34
C ALA A 2 5.40 6.61 -28.65
N VAL A 3 4.09 6.38 -28.55
CA VAL A 3 3.12 7.48 -28.67
C VAL A 3 3.39 8.43 -27.51
N PRO A 4 3.67 9.72 -27.74
CA PRO A 4 3.97 10.63 -26.66
C PRO A 4 2.80 10.64 -25.68
N ASN A 5 3.06 10.52 -24.38
CA ASN A 5 2.04 10.72 -23.36
C ASN A 5 1.41 12.10 -23.59
N PRO A 6 0.10 12.19 -23.90
CA PRO A 6 -0.53 13.45 -24.33
C PRO A 6 -0.50 14.53 -23.25
N TYR A 7 -0.16 14.15 -22.01
CA TYR A 7 -0.07 15.05 -20.86
C TYR A 7 1.35 15.49 -20.54
N VAL A 8 2.37 15.03 -21.30
CA VAL A 8 3.76 15.44 -21.09
C VAL A 8 4.24 16.29 -22.26
N VAL A 9 4.49 17.56 -21.99
CA VAL A 9 4.99 18.53 -22.96
C VAL A 9 6.30 19.12 -22.46
N ASN A 10 7.40 18.87 -23.17
CA ASN A 10 8.75 19.33 -22.81
C ASN A 10 9.18 18.89 -21.40
N GLY A 11 8.89 17.63 -21.02
CA GLY A 11 9.26 17.07 -19.72
C GLY A 11 8.42 17.57 -18.53
N LYS A 12 7.31 18.28 -18.81
CA LYS A 12 6.37 18.77 -17.79
C LYS A 12 4.97 18.26 -18.05
N ILE A 13 4.23 18.01 -16.96
CA ILE A 13 2.83 17.62 -17.03
C ILE A 13 1.98 18.84 -17.34
N LYS A 14 1.16 18.72 -18.37
CA LYS A 14 0.19 19.76 -18.78
C LYS A 14 -1.14 19.10 -19.11
N PHE A 15 -2.18 19.50 -18.41
CA PHE A 15 -3.54 19.04 -18.67
C PHE A 15 -4.30 20.08 -19.50
N PRO A 16 -4.84 19.71 -20.67
CA PRO A 16 -5.68 20.62 -21.47
C PRO A 16 -6.97 21.03 -20.73
N ASP A 17 -7.47 20.20 -19.82
CA ASP A 17 -8.74 20.35 -19.11
C ASP A 17 -8.57 20.48 -17.59
N ASN A 18 -7.49 21.07 -17.11
CA ASN A 18 -7.15 21.18 -15.69
C ASN A 18 -7.11 19.82 -14.95
N GLY A 19 -6.90 18.70 -15.67
CA GLY A 19 -6.78 17.37 -15.09
C GLY A 19 -8.10 16.77 -14.59
N SER A 20 -9.25 17.28 -15.00
CA SER A 20 -10.55 16.77 -14.56
C SER A 20 -10.80 15.33 -14.99
N LEU A 21 -10.81 14.39 -14.04
CA LEU A 21 -11.13 12.98 -14.30
C LEU A 21 -12.54 12.80 -14.87
N ILE A 22 -13.49 13.64 -14.47
CA ILE A 22 -14.86 13.64 -15.00
C ILE A 22 -14.85 13.88 -16.52
N ARG A 23 -14.12 14.90 -16.96
CA ARG A 23 -14.02 15.22 -18.41
C ARG A 23 -13.35 14.09 -19.18
N HIS A 24 -12.38 13.42 -18.61
CA HIS A 24 -11.75 12.25 -19.23
C HIS A 24 -12.76 11.11 -19.41
N VAL A 25 -13.54 10.77 -18.37
CA VAL A 25 -14.57 9.73 -18.45
C VAL A 25 -15.64 10.10 -19.48
N GLU A 26 -16.14 11.33 -19.47
CA GLU A 26 -17.13 11.80 -20.45
C GLU A 26 -16.60 11.72 -21.89
N ARG A 27 -15.35 12.09 -22.11
CA ARG A 27 -14.69 11.95 -23.42
C ARG A 27 -14.65 10.50 -23.89
N TRP A 28 -14.29 9.56 -23.01
CA TRP A 28 -14.24 8.14 -23.36
C TRP A 28 -15.64 7.55 -23.55
N ALA A 29 -16.62 7.97 -22.76
CA ALA A 29 -18.03 7.58 -22.93
C ALA A 29 -18.56 7.96 -24.33
N GLN A 30 -18.11 9.10 -24.88
CA GLN A 30 -18.45 9.54 -26.24
C GLN A 30 -17.61 8.86 -27.32
N ALA A 31 -16.27 8.80 -27.14
CA ALA A 31 -15.35 8.35 -28.18
C ALA A 31 -15.25 6.82 -28.28
N ARG A 32 -15.45 6.09 -27.17
CA ARG A 32 -15.25 4.64 -27.06
C ARG A 32 -16.39 3.97 -26.30
N GLY A 33 -17.61 4.46 -26.41
CA GLY A 33 -18.74 4.07 -25.57
C GLY A 33 -18.98 2.57 -25.43
N GLN A 34 -18.75 1.78 -26.48
CA GLN A 34 -18.95 0.33 -26.48
C GLN A 34 -17.72 -0.47 -25.97
N SER A 35 -16.56 0.17 -25.88
CA SER A 35 -15.36 -0.49 -25.36
C SER A 35 -15.46 -0.65 -23.84
N LEU A 36 -14.79 -1.66 -23.31
CA LEU A 36 -14.73 -1.92 -21.86
C LEU A 36 -13.87 -0.85 -21.17
N ALA A 37 -14.40 -0.32 -20.08
CA ALA A 37 -13.67 0.48 -19.10
C ALA A 37 -13.17 -0.40 -17.94
N TYR A 38 -14.08 -1.22 -17.41
CA TYR A 38 -13.80 -2.10 -16.27
C TYR A 38 -14.40 -3.48 -16.50
N ARG A 39 -13.70 -4.49 -15.99
CA ARG A 39 -14.15 -5.87 -15.91
C ARG A 39 -13.91 -6.38 -14.49
N PHE A 40 -14.93 -6.84 -13.82
CA PHE A 40 -14.81 -7.50 -12.52
C PHE A 40 -14.95 -9.00 -12.70
N LEU A 41 -13.98 -9.75 -12.17
CA LEU A 41 -13.98 -11.21 -12.17
C LEU A 41 -14.43 -11.71 -10.80
N ASP A 42 -15.66 -12.17 -10.73
CA ASP A 42 -16.32 -12.63 -9.52
C ASP A 42 -16.19 -14.14 -9.33
N PHE A 43 -15.59 -14.54 -8.22
CA PHE A 43 -15.40 -15.93 -7.80
C PHE A 43 -16.32 -16.33 -6.62
N SER A 44 -17.35 -15.55 -6.33
CA SER A 44 -18.22 -15.81 -5.18
C SER A 44 -19.12 -17.02 -5.38
N ALA A 45 -19.63 -17.22 -6.60
CA ALA A 45 -20.57 -18.28 -6.95
C ALA A 45 -19.94 -19.38 -7.82
N ASP A 46 -18.92 -19.05 -8.63
CA ASP A 46 -18.27 -19.97 -9.56
C ASP A 46 -16.76 -20.02 -9.29
N PRO A 47 -16.16 -21.21 -9.05
CA PRO A 47 -14.72 -21.36 -8.86
C PRO A 47 -13.87 -20.88 -10.04
N ASP A 48 -14.41 -20.93 -11.26
CA ASP A 48 -13.74 -20.47 -12.48
C ASP A 48 -13.97 -18.99 -12.75
N GLY A 49 -14.89 -18.37 -12.01
CA GLY A 49 -15.20 -16.95 -12.04
C GLY A 49 -16.17 -16.54 -13.14
N VAL A 50 -16.90 -15.46 -12.87
CA VAL A 50 -17.85 -14.86 -13.83
C VAL A 50 -17.38 -13.43 -14.12
N TYR A 51 -17.26 -13.09 -15.40
CA TYR A 51 -16.94 -11.73 -15.83
C TYR A 51 -18.16 -10.83 -15.80
N HIS A 52 -18.04 -9.72 -15.10
CA HIS A 52 -19.00 -8.61 -15.13
C HIS A 52 -18.34 -7.42 -15.81
N ASP A 53 -18.95 -6.95 -16.89
CA ASP A 53 -18.38 -5.95 -17.77
C ASP A 53 -19.07 -4.59 -17.61
N LEU A 54 -18.28 -3.52 -17.62
CA LEU A 54 -18.74 -2.13 -17.60
C LEU A 54 -18.09 -1.37 -18.77
N THR A 55 -18.89 -1.00 -19.77
CA THR A 55 -18.45 -0.20 -20.91
C THR A 55 -18.31 1.27 -20.55
N TRP A 56 -17.57 2.05 -21.35
CA TRP A 56 -17.41 3.49 -21.12
C TRP A 56 -18.73 4.25 -21.11
N SER A 57 -19.64 3.95 -22.06
CA SER A 57 -20.96 4.60 -22.09
C SER A 57 -21.79 4.28 -20.84
N ARG A 58 -21.75 3.02 -20.40
CA ARG A 58 -22.47 2.60 -19.20
C ARG A 58 -21.86 3.22 -17.95
N PHE A 59 -20.54 3.27 -17.86
CA PHE A 59 -19.82 3.90 -16.75
C PHE A 59 -20.15 5.39 -16.63
N GLY A 60 -20.10 6.14 -17.76
CA GLY A 60 -20.50 7.55 -17.75
C GLY A 60 -21.97 7.76 -17.34
N ALA A 61 -22.90 6.93 -17.85
CA ALA A 61 -24.30 7.01 -17.49
C ALA A 61 -24.53 6.74 -15.99
N ARG A 62 -23.92 5.70 -15.44
CA ARG A 62 -24.02 5.38 -14.00
C ARG A 62 -23.45 6.49 -13.12
N ASN A 63 -22.28 7.04 -13.50
CA ASN A 63 -21.65 8.12 -12.74
C ASN A 63 -22.52 9.38 -12.73
N ARG A 64 -23.14 9.74 -13.87
CA ARG A 64 -24.10 10.85 -13.92
C ARG A 64 -25.32 10.58 -13.04
N ALA A 65 -25.88 9.38 -13.06
CA ALA A 65 -27.04 9.03 -12.24
C ALA A 65 -26.74 9.13 -10.74
N VAL A 66 -25.64 8.53 -10.28
CA VAL A 66 -25.20 8.61 -8.88
C VAL A 66 -24.82 10.04 -8.49
N GLY A 67 -24.10 10.76 -9.37
CA GLY A 67 -23.73 12.16 -9.16
C GLY A 67 -24.96 13.06 -9.01
N ALA A 68 -25.95 12.94 -9.90
CA ALA A 68 -27.20 13.69 -9.82
C ALA A 68 -28.00 13.35 -8.54
N ARG A 69 -28.02 12.08 -8.13
CA ARG A 69 -28.67 11.66 -6.88
C ARG A 69 -28.00 12.28 -5.66
N LEU A 70 -26.66 12.35 -5.65
CA LEU A 70 -25.92 13.02 -4.57
C LEU A 70 -26.17 14.53 -4.58
N GLN A 71 -26.17 15.20 -5.73
CA GLN A 71 -26.45 16.63 -5.85
C GLN A 71 -27.80 17.06 -5.28
N GLN A 72 -28.76 16.14 -5.17
CA GLN A 72 -30.06 16.40 -4.54
C GLN A 72 -30.00 16.44 -3.00
N VAL A 73 -28.95 15.88 -2.39
CA VAL A 73 -28.91 15.60 -0.94
C VAL A 73 -27.63 16.06 -0.25
N THR A 74 -26.66 16.57 -1.01
CA THR A 74 -25.36 17.06 -0.52
C THR A 74 -25.03 18.43 -1.12
N GLN A 75 -24.02 19.08 -0.56
CA GLN A 75 -23.44 20.33 -1.07
C GLN A 75 -21.96 20.08 -1.47
N PRO A 76 -21.37 20.91 -2.36
CA PRO A 76 -19.94 20.86 -2.63
C PRO A 76 -19.12 20.93 -1.34
N GLY A 77 -18.09 20.08 -1.23
CA GLY A 77 -17.26 19.96 -0.02
C GLY A 77 -17.80 19.04 1.08
N ASP A 78 -19.03 18.53 0.96
CA ASP A 78 -19.50 17.45 1.83
C ASP A 78 -18.70 16.17 1.64
N ARG A 79 -18.51 15.40 2.72
CA ARG A 79 -17.84 14.10 2.65
C ARG A 79 -18.89 13.01 2.39
N VAL A 80 -18.57 12.14 1.44
CA VAL A 80 -19.41 11.00 1.09
C VAL A 80 -18.56 9.73 1.17
N ALA A 81 -18.87 8.85 2.14
CA ALA A 81 -18.13 7.64 2.34
C ALA A 81 -18.66 6.50 1.47
N VAL A 82 -17.74 5.72 0.87
CA VAL A 82 -18.06 4.52 0.10
C VAL A 82 -17.90 3.32 1.01
N LEU A 83 -19.01 2.70 1.41
CA LEU A 83 -19.10 1.49 2.22
C LEU A 83 -19.73 0.36 1.38
N ALA A 84 -18.99 -0.12 0.40
CA ALA A 84 -19.44 -1.12 -0.55
C ALA A 84 -18.42 -2.24 -0.71
N PRO A 85 -18.85 -3.46 -1.06
CA PRO A 85 -17.92 -4.53 -1.42
C PRO A 85 -17.14 -4.18 -2.68
N GLN A 86 -15.95 -4.76 -2.81
CA GLN A 86 -15.14 -4.59 -4.02
C GLN A 86 -15.89 -5.11 -5.26
N GLY A 87 -16.03 -4.25 -6.26
CA GLY A 87 -16.76 -4.57 -7.50
C GLY A 87 -16.97 -3.32 -8.36
N LEU A 88 -17.73 -3.47 -9.45
CA LEU A 88 -18.03 -2.36 -10.37
C LEU A 88 -18.79 -1.22 -9.68
N ASP A 89 -19.70 -1.54 -8.78
CA ASP A 89 -20.50 -0.55 -8.05
C ASP A 89 -19.64 0.30 -7.10
N TYR A 90 -18.52 -0.24 -6.58
CA TYR A 90 -17.56 0.54 -5.81
C TYR A 90 -16.94 1.66 -6.65
N ILE A 91 -16.52 1.32 -7.87
CA ILE A 91 -15.92 2.28 -8.80
C ILE A 91 -16.95 3.34 -9.20
N VAL A 92 -18.18 2.92 -9.51
CA VAL A 92 -19.30 3.84 -9.78
C VAL A 92 -19.60 4.74 -8.59
N ALA A 93 -19.59 4.21 -7.36
CA ALA A 93 -19.79 4.99 -6.15
C ALA A 93 -18.72 6.08 -5.99
N PHE A 94 -17.45 5.70 -6.13
CA PHE A 94 -16.34 6.63 -6.02
C PHE A 94 -16.40 7.75 -7.09
N PHE A 95 -16.51 7.39 -8.37
CA PHE A 95 -16.61 8.38 -9.44
C PHE A 95 -17.92 9.18 -9.36
N GLY A 96 -19.03 8.57 -8.95
CA GLY A 96 -20.29 9.26 -8.72
C GLY A 96 -20.18 10.37 -7.66
N ALA A 97 -19.37 10.17 -6.61
CA ALA A 97 -19.06 11.22 -5.66
C ALA A 97 -18.28 12.37 -6.32
N LEU A 98 -17.26 12.08 -7.13
CA LEU A 98 -16.55 13.10 -7.91
C LEU A 98 -17.52 13.85 -8.84
N TYR A 99 -18.45 13.14 -9.51
CA TYR A 99 -19.47 13.72 -10.39
C TYR A 99 -20.47 14.62 -9.65
N ALA A 100 -20.63 14.42 -8.36
CA ALA A 100 -21.45 15.31 -7.52
C ALA A 100 -20.70 16.57 -7.09
N GLY A 101 -19.36 16.62 -7.18
CA GLY A 101 -18.53 17.69 -6.64
C GLY A 101 -18.37 17.63 -5.12
N VAL A 102 -18.45 16.42 -4.54
CA VAL A 102 -18.26 16.17 -3.11
C VAL A 102 -16.94 15.45 -2.86
N ILE A 103 -16.47 15.46 -1.63
CA ILE A 103 -15.25 14.78 -1.20
C ILE A 103 -15.55 13.31 -0.99
N ALA A 104 -15.02 12.44 -1.85
CA ALA A 104 -15.16 11.01 -1.69
C ALA A 104 -14.28 10.49 -0.51
N VAL A 105 -14.78 9.51 0.24
CA VAL A 105 -14.01 8.82 1.29
C VAL A 105 -14.08 7.32 1.01
N PRO A 106 -13.10 6.76 0.29
CA PRO A 106 -13.06 5.34 -0.05
C PRO A 106 -12.79 4.52 1.21
N LEU A 107 -13.73 3.66 1.58
CA LEU A 107 -13.67 2.76 2.72
C LEU A 107 -14.12 1.36 2.30
N PHE A 108 -14.35 0.46 3.22
CA PHE A 108 -14.72 -0.93 2.99
C PHE A 108 -16.12 -1.24 3.54
N ASP A 109 -16.69 -2.36 3.09
CA ASP A 109 -17.96 -2.86 3.61
C ASP A 109 -17.81 -3.20 5.11
N PRO A 110 -18.72 -2.75 6.00
CA PRO A 110 -18.71 -3.11 7.42
C PRO A 110 -18.75 -4.61 7.70
N ALA A 111 -19.20 -5.41 6.73
CA ALA A 111 -19.22 -6.87 6.83
C ALA A 111 -17.81 -7.50 6.66
N GLU A 112 -16.80 -6.72 6.20
CA GLU A 112 -15.44 -7.23 6.13
C GLU A 112 -14.86 -7.48 7.53
N PRO A 113 -14.38 -8.70 7.83
CA PRO A 113 -13.92 -9.05 9.17
C PRO A 113 -12.66 -8.28 9.59
N GLY A 114 -12.58 -7.94 10.88
CA GLY A 114 -11.35 -7.42 11.50
C GLY A 114 -11.13 -5.91 11.43
N HIS A 115 -12.04 -5.13 10.81
CA HIS A 115 -11.81 -3.71 10.56
C HIS A 115 -12.85 -2.75 11.18
N VAL A 116 -13.82 -3.26 11.93
CA VAL A 116 -14.96 -2.48 12.46
C VAL A 116 -14.52 -1.28 13.31
N GLY A 117 -13.58 -1.48 14.24
CA GLY A 117 -13.10 -0.38 15.11
C GLY A 117 -12.43 0.75 14.34
N ARG A 118 -11.67 0.41 13.29
CA ARG A 118 -11.05 1.40 12.41
C ARG A 118 -12.10 2.18 11.62
N LEU A 119 -13.13 1.49 11.13
CA LEU A 119 -14.21 2.12 10.37
C LEU A 119 -14.92 3.17 11.21
N HIS A 120 -15.19 2.89 12.50
CA HIS A 120 -15.75 3.87 13.44
C HIS A 120 -14.87 5.10 13.57
N SER A 121 -13.57 4.91 13.82
CA SER A 121 -12.64 6.02 13.99
C SER A 121 -12.57 6.92 12.74
N VAL A 122 -12.59 6.34 11.53
CA VAL A 122 -12.59 7.10 10.27
C VAL A 122 -13.90 7.87 10.08
N LEU A 123 -15.04 7.22 10.34
CA LEU A 123 -16.36 7.86 10.17
C LEU A 123 -16.60 8.96 11.20
N ASP A 124 -16.02 8.85 12.39
CA ASP A 124 -16.06 9.91 13.41
C ASP A 124 -15.18 11.11 13.04
N ASP A 125 -14.07 10.85 12.34
CA ASP A 125 -13.16 11.88 11.85
C ASP A 125 -13.76 12.63 10.65
N CYS A 126 -14.14 11.92 9.58
CA CYS A 126 -14.64 12.57 8.36
C CYS A 126 -16.10 13.03 8.43
N LYS A 127 -16.92 12.51 9.34
CA LYS A 127 -18.35 12.87 9.54
C LYS A 127 -19.10 12.98 8.22
N PRO A 128 -19.31 11.89 7.48
CA PRO A 128 -19.87 11.94 6.15
C PRO A 128 -21.37 12.34 6.17
N THR A 129 -21.77 13.17 5.22
CA THR A 129 -23.18 13.58 5.00
C THR A 129 -23.99 12.44 4.38
N ALA A 130 -23.36 11.63 3.51
CA ALA A 130 -23.98 10.47 2.88
C ALA A 130 -23.03 9.27 2.81
N ILE A 131 -23.63 8.10 2.69
CA ILE A 131 -22.95 6.81 2.48
C ILE A 131 -23.41 6.23 1.16
N LEU A 132 -22.46 5.83 0.33
CA LEU A 132 -22.71 5.05 -0.87
C LEU A 132 -22.42 3.56 -0.58
N THR A 133 -23.35 2.71 -0.95
CA THR A 133 -23.25 1.26 -0.76
C THR A 133 -23.97 0.54 -1.91
N THR A 134 -24.13 -0.77 -1.82
CA THR A 134 -24.98 -1.56 -2.72
C THR A 134 -26.28 -1.98 -2.04
N THR A 135 -27.27 -2.39 -2.81
CA THR A 135 -28.53 -2.95 -2.27
C THR A 135 -28.24 -4.13 -1.34
N GLY A 136 -27.31 -5.01 -1.74
CA GLY A 136 -26.93 -6.17 -0.93
C GLY A 136 -26.31 -5.83 0.42
N SER A 137 -25.52 -4.74 0.51
CA SER A 137 -24.84 -4.31 1.75
C SER A 137 -25.65 -3.29 2.56
N ALA A 138 -26.70 -2.69 2.00
CA ALA A 138 -27.41 -1.57 2.64
C ALA A 138 -27.98 -1.91 4.02
N GLU A 139 -28.46 -3.14 4.24
CA GLU A 139 -28.95 -3.56 5.55
C GLU A 139 -27.83 -3.68 6.59
N GLY A 140 -26.68 -4.23 6.20
CA GLY A 140 -25.47 -4.32 7.04
C GLY A 140 -24.99 -2.93 7.45
N VAL A 141 -24.91 -1.99 6.48
CA VAL A 141 -24.55 -0.59 6.73
C VAL A 141 -25.56 0.08 7.67
N ARG A 142 -26.88 -0.12 7.50
CA ARG A 142 -27.87 0.41 8.44
C ARG A 142 -27.69 -0.14 9.85
N LYS A 143 -27.48 -1.44 10.00
CA LYS A 143 -27.25 -2.08 11.32
C LYS A 143 -26.00 -1.50 11.99
N PHE A 144 -24.91 -1.33 11.23
CA PHE A 144 -23.69 -0.70 11.71
C PHE A 144 -23.96 0.69 12.33
N PHE A 145 -24.69 1.57 11.65
CA PHE A 145 -25.05 2.89 12.18
C PHE A 145 -26.11 2.87 13.29
N HIS A 146 -26.92 1.81 13.39
CA HIS A 146 -27.92 1.71 14.46
C HIS A 146 -27.31 1.32 15.81
N HIS A 147 -26.25 0.54 15.84
CA HIS A 147 -25.67 0.07 17.11
C HIS A 147 -24.80 1.12 17.80
N ASP A 148 -24.19 2.04 17.08
CA ASP A 148 -23.08 2.83 17.57
C ASP A 148 -23.34 4.33 17.74
N ARG A 149 -24.38 4.88 17.15
CA ARG A 149 -24.60 6.34 17.14
C ARG A 149 -25.95 6.72 17.72
N ARG A 150 -26.14 6.48 19.00
CA ARG A 150 -27.31 7.00 19.73
C ARG A 150 -27.19 8.51 19.87
N GLY A 151 -27.96 9.28 19.07
CA GLY A 151 -28.08 10.74 19.19
C GLY A 151 -27.28 11.57 18.19
N ALA A 152 -26.47 10.99 17.31
CA ALA A 152 -25.79 11.74 16.22
C ALA A 152 -26.69 11.84 14.97
N GLU A 153 -26.52 12.89 14.19
CA GLU A 153 -27.12 12.99 12.84
C GLU A 153 -26.64 11.80 11.99
N ARG A 154 -27.60 11.05 11.42
CA ARG A 154 -27.28 9.86 10.64
C ARG A 154 -27.04 10.24 9.18
N PRO A 155 -25.96 9.76 8.55
CA PRO A 155 -25.73 10.00 7.14
C PRO A 155 -26.84 9.34 6.29
N ARG A 156 -27.13 9.92 5.13
CA ARG A 156 -28.06 9.31 4.16
C ARG A 156 -27.41 8.13 3.49
N ILE A 157 -28.07 6.98 3.48
CA ILE A 157 -27.56 5.75 2.83
C ILE A 157 -28.21 5.65 1.45
N ILE A 158 -27.37 5.55 0.41
CA ILE A 158 -27.76 5.45 -1.00
C ILE A 158 -27.16 4.15 -1.55
N ALA A 159 -28.02 3.25 -2.03
CA ALA A 159 -27.61 2.08 -2.79
C ALA A 159 -27.38 2.49 -4.25
N VAL A 160 -26.12 2.46 -4.70
CA VAL A 160 -25.76 2.98 -6.03
C VAL A 160 -26.38 2.15 -7.15
N ASP A 161 -26.43 0.84 -7.01
CA ASP A 161 -27.05 -0.11 -7.95
C ASP A 161 -28.57 0.08 -8.09
N ALA A 162 -29.23 0.72 -7.12
CA ALA A 162 -30.65 1.02 -7.15
C ALA A 162 -31.00 2.42 -7.70
N VAL A 163 -30.01 3.27 -7.99
CA VAL A 163 -30.27 4.58 -8.59
C VAL A 163 -30.65 4.40 -10.06
N PRO A 164 -31.86 4.86 -10.50
CA PRO A 164 -32.24 4.77 -11.91
C PRO A 164 -31.37 5.63 -12.81
N ASP A 165 -31.09 5.17 -14.02
CA ASP A 165 -30.24 5.88 -14.98
C ASP A 165 -30.81 7.23 -15.40
N GLU A 166 -32.14 7.33 -15.46
CA GLU A 166 -32.88 8.53 -15.85
C GLU A 166 -32.61 9.71 -14.90
N VAL A 167 -32.22 9.44 -13.67
CA VAL A 167 -31.82 10.48 -12.71
C VAL A 167 -30.60 11.24 -13.26
N GLY A 168 -29.74 10.60 -14.03
CA GLY A 168 -28.59 11.20 -14.69
C GLY A 168 -28.92 12.33 -15.66
N GLU A 169 -30.14 12.45 -16.16
CA GLU A 169 -30.60 13.56 -17.02
C GLU A 169 -30.59 14.90 -16.27
N THR A 170 -30.72 14.86 -14.94
CA THR A 170 -30.69 16.05 -14.08
C THR A 170 -29.28 16.43 -13.61
N TRP A 171 -28.26 15.62 -13.97
CA TRP A 171 -26.88 15.86 -13.57
C TRP A 171 -26.34 17.18 -14.13
N ARG A 172 -25.62 17.89 -13.28
CA ARG A 172 -24.89 19.10 -13.66
C ARG A 172 -23.42 18.92 -13.37
N SER A 173 -22.57 19.18 -14.38
CA SER A 173 -21.12 19.08 -14.21
C SER A 173 -20.66 20.02 -13.09
N PRO A 174 -19.99 19.50 -12.03
CA PRO A 174 -19.45 20.35 -11.00
C PRO A 174 -18.36 21.25 -11.57
N GLN A 175 -18.26 22.47 -11.07
CA GLN A 175 -17.22 23.43 -11.40
C GLN A 175 -16.10 23.33 -10.36
N ALA A 176 -15.52 22.13 -10.21
CA ALA A 176 -14.44 21.90 -9.26
C ALA A 176 -13.16 22.62 -9.71
N ASP A 177 -12.54 23.35 -8.78
CA ASP A 177 -11.20 23.90 -8.97
C ASP A 177 -10.16 22.74 -8.85
N PRO A 178 -9.06 22.76 -9.60
CA PRO A 178 -8.00 21.77 -9.44
C PRO A 178 -7.44 21.65 -8.02
N THR A 179 -7.56 22.70 -7.21
CA THR A 179 -7.13 22.72 -5.80
C THR A 179 -8.20 22.22 -4.81
N ASP A 180 -9.44 22.01 -5.26
CA ASP A 180 -10.47 21.39 -4.44
C ASP A 180 -10.10 19.95 -4.09
N ILE A 181 -10.50 19.51 -2.89
CA ILE A 181 -10.26 18.14 -2.42
C ILE A 181 -11.18 17.19 -3.20
N ALA A 182 -10.60 16.26 -3.93
CA ALA A 182 -11.32 15.19 -4.63
C ALA A 182 -11.73 14.07 -3.69
N TYR A 183 -10.82 13.64 -2.81
CA TYR A 183 -11.09 12.57 -1.86
C TYR A 183 -10.15 12.61 -0.65
N LEU A 184 -10.54 11.91 0.43
CA LEU A 184 -9.71 11.68 1.61
C LEU A 184 -9.18 10.25 1.57
N GLN A 185 -7.85 10.11 1.47
CA GLN A 185 -7.20 8.81 1.58
C GLN A 185 -6.80 8.55 3.02
N TYR A 186 -7.52 7.65 3.69
CA TYR A 186 -7.15 7.25 5.06
C TYR A 186 -6.02 6.24 5.05
N THR A 187 -4.90 6.64 5.63
CA THR A 187 -3.71 5.79 5.76
C THR A 187 -3.90 4.73 6.84
N SER A 188 -3.21 3.60 6.67
CA SER A 188 -3.16 2.54 7.68
C SER A 188 -2.21 2.85 8.84
N GLY A 189 -1.87 4.13 9.05
CA GLY A 189 -0.82 4.62 9.94
C GLY A 189 -0.60 3.81 11.21
N SER A 190 0.65 3.74 11.63
CA SER A 190 1.09 3.05 12.86
C SER A 190 0.55 3.70 14.15
N THR A 191 -0.09 4.88 14.05
CA THR A 191 -0.73 5.59 15.17
C THR A 191 -2.19 5.14 15.33
N ARG A 192 -2.70 5.13 16.56
CA ARG A 192 -4.06 4.65 16.90
C ARG A 192 -5.20 5.41 16.20
N THR A 193 -4.95 6.60 15.68
CA THR A 193 -5.97 7.46 15.05
C THR A 193 -5.69 7.58 13.55
N PRO A 194 -6.60 7.08 12.67
CA PRO A 194 -6.45 7.23 11.23
C PRO A 194 -6.35 8.69 10.81
N ALA A 195 -5.48 9.00 9.83
CA ALA A 195 -5.34 10.33 9.26
C ALA A 195 -5.84 10.32 7.80
N GLY A 196 -6.78 11.19 7.49
CA GLY A 196 -7.31 11.38 6.14
C GLY A 196 -6.43 12.36 5.35
N VAL A 197 -5.63 11.86 4.42
CA VAL A 197 -4.84 12.70 3.52
C VAL A 197 -5.78 13.38 2.53
N GLN A 198 -5.70 14.70 2.41
CA GLN A 198 -6.50 15.51 1.50
C GLN A 198 -5.87 15.47 0.10
N ILE A 199 -6.48 14.71 -0.80
CA ILE A 199 -6.01 14.61 -2.19
C ILE A 199 -6.85 15.51 -3.07
N THR A 200 -6.18 16.49 -3.71
CA THR A 200 -6.84 17.45 -4.61
C THR A 200 -7.05 16.85 -6.01
N HIS A 201 -7.94 17.45 -6.80
CA HIS A 201 -8.12 17.07 -8.21
C HIS A 201 -6.82 17.20 -9.00
N ARG A 202 -6.00 18.22 -8.72
CA ARG A 202 -4.68 18.40 -9.33
C ARG A 202 -3.74 17.26 -8.93
N ALA A 203 -3.65 16.94 -7.65
CA ALA A 203 -2.73 15.94 -7.15
C ALA A 203 -2.98 14.56 -7.77
N VAL A 204 -4.25 14.12 -7.81
CA VAL A 204 -4.57 12.83 -8.41
C VAL A 204 -4.32 12.80 -9.92
N ALA A 205 -4.66 13.85 -10.65
CA ALA A 205 -4.41 13.92 -12.09
C ALA A 205 -2.91 13.91 -12.39
N THR A 206 -2.11 14.68 -11.65
CA THR A 206 -0.65 14.73 -11.79
C THR A 206 -0.05 13.37 -11.52
N ASN A 207 -0.44 12.72 -10.43
CA ASN A 207 0.13 11.41 -10.06
C ASN A 207 -0.23 10.31 -11.06
N LEU A 208 -1.44 10.31 -11.60
CA LEU A 208 -1.82 9.41 -12.70
C LEU A 208 -0.96 9.64 -13.96
N ALA A 209 -0.71 10.90 -14.33
CA ALA A 209 0.14 11.21 -15.48
C ALA A 209 1.60 10.78 -15.24
N GLN A 210 2.13 10.95 -14.03
CA GLN A 210 3.45 10.49 -13.61
C GLN A 210 3.57 8.98 -13.70
N LEU A 211 2.59 8.24 -13.19
CA LEU A 211 2.55 6.78 -13.25
C LEU A 211 2.48 6.26 -14.69
N ILE A 212 1.58 6.81 -15.50
CA ILE A 212 1.43 6.46 -16.93
C ILE A 212 2.73 6.73 -17.70
N TYR A 213 3.38 7.86 -17.43
CA TYR A 213 4.65 8.22 -18.05
C TYR A 213 5.77 7.25 -17.65
N ALA A 214 5.93 6.99 -16.35
CA ALA A 214 6.98 6.14 -15.84
C ALA A 214 6.85 4.69 -16.33
N LEU A 215 5.63 4.17 -16.39
CA LEU A 215 5.35 2.83 -16.90
C LEU A 215 5.27 2.76 -18.42
N GLN A 216 5.34 3.89 -19.12
CA GLN A 216 5.15 3.96 -20.57
C GLN A 216 3.86 3.26 -21.02
N VAL A 217 2.76 3.49 -20.26
CA VAL A 217 1.47 2.88 -20.60
C VAL A 217 0.94 3.47 -21.89
N GLU A 218 0.66 2.60 -22.88
CA GLU A 218 0.24 2.94 -24.23
C GLU A 218 -1.15 2.40 -24.56
N GLU A 219 -1.70 2.87 -25.67
CA GLU A 219 -2.97 2.36 -26.19
C GLU A 219 -2.88 0.86 -26.50
N GLY A 220 -3.94 0.11 -26.17
CA GLY A 220 -3.99 -1.36 -26.36
C GLY A 220 -3.48 -2.18 -25.19
N GLN A 221 -2.83 -1.57 -24.23
CA GLN A 221 -2.39 -2.27 -22.99
C GLN A 221 -3.55 -2.40 -22.01
N ARG A 222 -3.50 -3.36 -21.08
CA ARG A 222 -4.54 -3.58 -20.08
C ARG A 222 -3.96 -3.74 -18.67
N GLY A 223 -4.68 -3.22 -17.69
CA GLY A 223 -4.34 -3.42 -16.30
C GLY A 223 -5.01 -4.66 -15.72
N VAL A 224 -4.33 -5.34 -14.79
CA VAL A 224 -4.88 -6.43 -13.98
C VAL A 224 -4.60 -6.16 -12.52
N MET A 225 -5.62 -6.24 -11.66
CA MET A 225 -5.42 -5.98 -10.24
C MET A 225 -6.35 -6.80 -9.34
N TRP A 226 -5.95 -6.95 -8.09
CA TRP A 226 -6.74 -7.56 -7.02
C TRP A 226 -6.70 -6.71 -5.73
N LEU A 227 -6.01 -5.59 -5.76
CA LEU A 227 -5.82 -4.72 -4.59
C LEU A 227 -7.14 -4.14 -4.11
N PRO A 228 -7.30 -3.92 -2.78
CA PRO A 228 -8.47 -3.26 -2.24
C PRO A 228 -8.64 -1.85 -2.83
N LEU A 229 -9.86 -1.51 -3.25
CA LEU A 229 -10.16 -0.19 -3.82
C LEU A 229 -10.17 0.94 -2.77
N PHE A 230 -10.21 0.64 -1.49
CA PHE A 230 -10.07 1.63 -0.43
C PHE A 230 -8.61 1.94 -0.07
N HIS A 231 -7.66 1.20 -0.63
CA HIS A 231 -6.22 1.43 -0.49
C HIS A 231 -5.71 2.29 -1.65
N ASP A 232 -4.79 3.23 -1.37
CA ASP A 232 -4.21 4.15 -2.35
C ASP A 232 -3.74 3.46 -3.64
N MET A 233 -2.93 2.40 -3.52
CA MET A 233 -2.42 1.66 -4.68
C MET A 233 -3.54 1.00 -5.50
N GLY A 234 -4.56 0.44 -4.85
CA GLY A 234 -5.72 -0.12 -5.54
C GLY A 234 -6.56 0.94 -6.23
N LEU A 235 -6.84 2.03 -5.53
CA LEU A 235 -7.66 3.12 -6.04
C LEU A 235 -7.01 3.84 -7.22
N ILE A 236 -5.75 4.23 -7.09
CA ILE A 236 -5.01 4.93 -8.15
C ILE A 236 -4.85 4.02 -9.38
N THR A 237 -4.51 2.73 -9.18
CA THR A 237 -4.44 1.77 -10.30
C THR A 237 -5.79 1.66 -11.01
N ALA A 238 -6.90 1.62 -10.27
CA ALA A 238 -8.25 1.59 -10.84
C ALA A 238 -8.63 2.89 -11.58
N MET A 239 -7.99 4.02 -11.28
CA MET A 239 -8.23 5.29 -11.98
C MET A 239 -7.43 5.44 -13.29
N VAL A 240 -6.36 4.66 -13.51
CA VAL A 240 -5.54 4.73 -14.74
C VAL A 240 -6.38 4.70 -16.02
N PRO A 241 -7.41 3.83 -16.18
CA PRO A 241 -8.24 3.83 -17.39
C PRO A 241 -8.91 5.16 -17.68
N SER A 242 -9.30 5.93 -16.67
CA SER A 242 -9.98 7.22 -16.85
C SER A 242 -9.12 8.21 -17.66
N VAL A 243 -7.80 8.13 -17.53
CA VAL A 243 -6.87 9.01 -18.23
C VAL A 243 -6.59 8.53 -19.65
N ILE A 244 -6.34 7.24 -19.85
CA ILE A 244 -5.86 6.67 -21.13
C ILE A 244 -6.92 5.94 -21.97
N GLY A 245 -8.13 5.75 -21.42
CA GLY A 245 -9.24 5.09 -22.12
C GLY A 245 -9.07 3.59 -22.32
N HIS A 246 -8.27 2.93 -21.47
CA HIS A 246 -8.02 1.49 -21.50
C HIS A 246 -8.96 0.74 -20.55
N ARG A 247 -8.82 -0.59 -20.48
CA ARG A 247 -9.57 -1.42 -19.53
C ARG A 247 -8.68 -1.88 -18.37
N ILE A 248 -9.31 -2.04 -17.22
CA ILE A 248 -8.76 -2.82 -16.11
C ILE A 248 -9.67 -4.01 -15.83
N THR A 249 -9.04 -5.19 -15.70
CA THR A 249 -9.67 -6.39 -15.12
C THR A 249 -9.26 -6.49 -13.65
N PHE A 250 -10.22 -6.67 -12.76
CA PHE A 250 -9.91 -6.80 -11.35
C PHE A 250 -10.78 -7.85 -10.64
N MET A 251 -10.27 -8.36 -9.54
CA MET A 251 -10.94 -9.34 -8.68
C MET A 251 -10.85 -8.91 -7.21
N SER A 252 -11.54 -9.60 -6.32
CA SER A 252 -11.43 -9.33 -4.89
C SER A 252 -10.06 -9.78 -4.32
N PRO A 253 -9.54 -9.12 -3.27
CA PRO A 253 -8.33 -9.56 -2.57
C PRO A 253 -8.42 -11.02 -2.10
N ALA A 254 -9.58 -11.44 -1.61
CA ALA A 254 -9.83 -12.81 -1.17
C ALA A 254 -9.69 -13.83 -2.31
N ALA A 255 -10.07 -13.47 -3.54
CA ALA A 255 -9.92 -14.33 -4.72
C ALA A 255 -8.44 -14.62 -5.02
N PHE A 256 -7.58 -13.59 -4.95
CA PHE A 256 -6.13 -13.73 -5.09
C PHE A 256 -5.51 -14.55 -3.94
N VAL A 257 -5.80 -14.18 -2.69
CA VAL A 257 -5.20 -14.84 -1.52
C VAL A 257 -5.52 -16.34 -1.47
N ARG A 258 -6.76 -16.72 -1.83
CA ARG A 258 -7.18 -18.13 -1.88
C ARG A 258 -6.49 -18.90 -3.00
N ARG A 259 -6.35 -18.31 -4.20
CA ARG A 259 -5.79 -18.95 -5.39
C ARG A 259 -5.01 -17.94 -6.25
N PRO A 260 -3.72 -17.69 -5.95
CA PRO A 260 -2.91 -16.69 -6.66
C PRO A 260 -2.83 -16.91 -8.18
N LEU A 261 -2.97 -18.15 -8.64
CA LEU A 261 -3.04 -18.48 -10.08
C LEU A 261 -4.13 -17.70 -10.83
N ARG A 262 -5.18 -17.24 -10.16
CA ARG A 262 -6.22 -16.40 -10.76
C ARG A 262 -5.67 -15.08 -11.28
N TRP A 263 -4.81 -14.44 -10.48
CA TRP A 263 -4.12 -13.22 -10.89
C TRP A 263 -3.14 -13.48 -12.02
N ILE A 264 -2.35 -14.53 -11.92
CA ILE A 264 -1.35 -14.91 -12.94
C ILE A 264 -2.02 -15.20 -14.29
N ARG A 265 -3.16 -15.90 -14.30
CA ARG A 265 -3.93 -16.17 -15.53
C ARG A 265 -4.46 -14.91 -16.19
N GLU A 266 -4.97 -13.95 -15.42
CA GLU A 266 -5.44 -12.68 -15.98
C GLU A 266 -4.31 -11.82 -16.54
N LEU A 267 -3.06 -11.98 -16.06
CA LEU A 267 -1.89 -11.34 -16.63
C LEU A 267 -1.45 -11.95 -17.96
N ALA A 268 -1.74 -13.22 -18.18
CA ALA A 268 -1.31 -13.97 -19.35
C ALA A 268 -1.98 -13.51 -20.66
N VAL A 269 -1.43 -13.96 -21.76
CA VAL A 269 -2.09 -13.85 -23.08
C VAL A 269 -3.37 -14.68 -23.04
N LEU A 270 -4.53 -14.01 -23.19
CA LEU A 270 -5.85 -14.66 -23.19
C LEU A 270 -6.44 -14.85 -24.60
N GLY A 271 -5.91 -14.15 -25.59
CA GLY A 271 -6.35 -14.20 -26.98
C GLY A 271 -5.53 -13.27 -27.87
N ASP A 272 -5.74 -13.34 -29.17
CA ASP A 272 -4.95 -12.63 -30.17
C ASP A 272 -5.05 -11.08 -30.07
N ASP A 273 -6.14 -10.57 -29.49
CA ASP A 273 -6.41 -9.13 -29.36
C ASP A 273 -6.06 -8.58 -27.94
N ASP A 274 -5.52 -9.41 -27.05
CA ASP A 274 -5.17 -8.99 -25.70
C ASP A 274 -3.75 -8.40 -25.66
N GLY A 275 -3.69 -7.08 -25.56
CA GLY A 275 -2.45 -6.32 -25.49
C GLY A 275 -1.62 -6.61 -24.24
N PRO A 276 -0.41 -6.00 -24.15
CA PRO A 276 0.48 -6.14 -23.02
C PRO A 276 -0.19 -5.79 -21.70
N THR A 277 0.25 -6.47 -20.62
CA THR A 277 -0.35 -6.34 -19.29
C THR A 277 0.56 -5.69 -18.28
N PHE A 278 -0.05 -4.90 -17.38
CA PHE A 278 0.60 -4.40 -16.18
C PHE A 278 -0.23 -4.67 -14.93
N SER A 279 0.44 -4.66 -13.79
CA SER A 279 -0.20 -4.81 -12.48
C SER A 279 0.60 -4.09 -11.41
N ALA A 280 -0.01 -3.95 -10.23
CA ALA A 280 0.67 -3.49 -9.02
C ALA A 280 0.34 -4.44 -7.87
N ALA A 281 1.33 -4.77 -7.04
CA ALA A 281 1.14 -5.64 -5.90
C ALA A 281 2.18 -5.36 -4.80
N PRO A 282 1.86 -5.61 -3.52
CA PRO A 282 2.84 -5.60 -2.45
C PRO A 282 3.78 -6.81 -2.56
N ASN A 283 4.97 -6.69 -1.97
CA ASN A 283 6.03 -7.69 -2.10
C ASN A 283 5.61 -9.11 -1.71
N PHE A 284 4.76 -9.27 -0.67
CA PHE A 284 4.30 -10.61 -0.26
C PHE A 284 3.55 -11.35 -1.38
N ALA A 285 2.90 -10.63 -2.28
CA ALA A 285 2.12 -11.23 -3.36
C ALA A 285 3.00 -11.98 -4.36
N PHE A 286 4.20 -11.50 -4.61
CA PHE A 286 5.18 -12.15 -5.48
C PHE A 286 5.62 -13.49 -4.88
N GLU A 287 5.98 -13.52 -3.60
CA GLU A 287 6.32 -14.77 -2.92
C GLU A 287 5.12 -15.73 -2.84
N HIS A 288 3.93 -15.22 -2.50
CA HIS A 288 2.71 -16.03 -2.43
C HIS A 288 2.35 -16.64 -3.79
N ALA A 289 2.48 -15.88 -4.88
CA ALA A 289 2.24 -16.37 -6.23
C ALA A 289 3.31 -17.40 -6.67
N ALA A 290 4.59 -17.17 -6.37
CA ALA A 290 5.65 -18.12 -6.66
C ALA A 290 5.42 -19.49 -5.99
N LEU A 291 4.90 -19.49 -4.76
CA LEU A 291 4.65 -20.70 -3.98
C LEU A 291 3.36 -21.44 -4.35
N ARG A 292 2.30 -20.72 -4.78
CA ARG A 292 0.93 -21.26 -4.92
C ARG A 292 0.22 -20.88 -6.22
N GLY A 293 0.86 -20.08 -7.07
CA GLY A 293 0.27 -19.55 -8.30
C GLY A 293 0.72 -20.31 -9.57
N LEU A 294 1.43 -21.42 -9.44
CA LEU A 294 1.84 -22.21 -10.59
C LEU A 294 0.67 -23.07 -11.12
N PRO A 295 0.56 -23.24 -12.45
CA PRO A 295 -0.42 -24.13 -13.04
C PRO A 295 -0.11 -25.59 -12.66
N LYS A 296 -1.15 -26.43 -12.64
CA LYS A 296 -1.08 -27.86 -12.38
C LYS A 296 -1.31 -28.64 -13.68
N ASP A 297 -1.02 -29.93 -13.64
CA ASP A 297 -1.33 -30.83 -14.75
C ASP A 297 -2.82 -30.74 -15.12
N GLY A 298 -3.09 -30.47 -16.39
CA GLY A 298 -4.44 -30.27 -16.91
C GLY A 298 -4.97 -28.82 -16.86
N ASP A 299 -4.23 -27.87 -16.26
CA ASP A 299 -4.55 -26.45 -16.38
C ASP A 299 -4.26 -25.95 -17.83
N PRO A 300 -4.98 -24.94 -18.32
CA PRO A 300 -4.66 -24.30 -19.61
C PRO A 300 -3.21 -23.81 -19.68
N GLU A 301 -2.67 -23.78 -20.88
CA GLU A 301 -1.34 -23.23 -21.14
C GLU A 301 -1.23 -21.79 -20.65
N LEU A 302 -0.09 -21.44 -20.07
CA LEU A 302 0.18 -20.11 -19.50
C LEU A 302 1.30 -19.44 -20.32
N ASP A 303 1.03 -18.27 -20.86
CA ASP A 303 2.01 -17.43 -21.55
C ASP A 303 2.01 -16.03 -20.93
N LEU A 304 3.12 -15.66 -20.29
CA LEU A 304 3.34 -14.38 -19.62
C LEU A 304 4.23 -13.43 -20.42
N SER A 305 4.52 -13.74 -21.69
CA SER A 305 5.43 -12.95 -22.54
C SER A 305 4.93 -11.52 -22.80
N ASN A 306 3.63 -11.28 -22.62
CA ASN A 306 2.99 -9.97 -22.74
C ASN A 306 3.03 -9.11 -21.46
N VAL A 307 3.56 -9.63 -20.35
CA VAL A 307 3.65 -8.87 -19.08
C VAL A 307 4.81 -7.89 -19.16
N PHE A 308 4.52 -6.60 -19.19
CA PHE A 308 5.56 -5.59 -19.31
C PHE A 308 5.92 -4.87 -18.01
N ALA A 309 4.99 -4.79 -17.03
CA ALA A 309 5.25 -4.15 -15.75
C ALA A 309 4.46 -4.79 -14.60
N LEU A 310 5.16 -5.17 -13.55
CA LEU A 310 4.62 -5.60 -12.26
C LEU A 310 5.23 -4.71 -11.17
N LEU A 311 4.53 -3.62 -10.80
CA LEU A 311 5.00 -2.75 -9.73
C LEU A 311 5.02 -3.51 -8.43
N ASN A 312 6.18 -3.50 -7.77
CA ASN A 312 6.38 -4.11 -6.45
C ASN A 312 6.70 -3.02 -5.45
N GLY A 313 5.78 -2.73 -4.55
CA GLY A 313 5.94 -1.64 -3.60
C GLY A 313 5.05 -1.77 -2.37
N SER A 314 4.73 -0.62 -1.77
CA SER A 314 3.88 -0.57 -0.57
C SER A 314 4.50 -1.16 0.71
N GLU A 315 5.53 -1.97 0.61
CA GLU A 315 6.32 -2.55 1.72
C GLU A 315 7.78 -2.77 1.25
N PRO A 316 8.73 -3.04 2.16
CA PRO A 316 10.10 -3.30 1.77
C PRO A 316 10.19 -4.43 0.73
N VAL A 317 10.85 -4.15 -0.38
CA VAL A 317 11.00 -5.11 -1.49
C VAL A 317 12.13 -6.09 -1.18
N SER A 318 11.82 -7.37 -1.27
CA SER A 318 12.78 -8.46 -1.00
C SER A 318 13.38 -9.01 -2.28
N THR A 319 14.70 -9.00 -2.38
CA THR A 319 15.45 -9.66 -3.46
C THR A 319 15.09 -11.15 -3.59
N ALA A 320 14.91 -11.84 -2.45
CA ALA A 320 14.54 -13.25 -2.43
C ALA A 320 13.14 -13.50 -3.00
N SER A 321 12.16 -12.63 -2.68
CA SER A 321 10.79 -12.74 -3.21
C SER A 321 10.76 -12.50 -4.72
N MET A 322 11.49 -11.48 -5.21
CA MET A 322 11.60 -11.21 -6.66
C MET A 322 12.26 -12.36 -7.41
N ARG A 323 13.37 -12.88 -6.88
CA ARG A 323 14.07 -14.02 -7.48
C ARG A 323 13.18 -15.25 -7.56
N LYS A 324 12.51 -15.64 -6.46
CA LYS A 324 11.58 -16.78 -6.44
C LYS A 324 10.47 -16.63 -7.48
N PHE A 325 9.92 -15.41 -7.62
CA PHE A 325 8.88 -15.16 -8.61
C PHE A 325 9.40 -15.27 -10.05
N ASN A 326 10.54 -14.66 -10.35
CA ASN A 326 11.16 -14.76 -11.66
C ASN A 326 11.51 -16.22 -12.01
N GLU A 327 12.13 -16.96 -11.09
CA GLU A 327 12.45 -18.39 -11.29
C GLU A 327 11.19 -19.24 -11.54
N ALA A 328 10.10 -18.96 -10.81
CA ALA A 328 8.85 -19.70 -10.93
C ALA A 328 8.13 -19.44 -12.27
N PHE A 329 8.19 -18.23 -12.80
CA PHE A 329 7.41 -17.81 -13.97
C PHE A 329 8.24 -17.60 -15.25
N ALA A 330 9.56 -17.59 -15.20
CA ALA A 330 10.42 -17.58 -16.39
C ALA A 330 10.12 -18.72 -17.38
N PRO A 331 9.80 -19.96 -16.95
CA PRO A 331 9.41 -21.03 -17.87
C PRO A 331 8.13 -20.74 -18.68
N TYR A 332 7.32 -19.79 -18.20
CA TYR A 332 6.08 -19.35 -18.84
C TYR A 332 6.24 -18.02 -19.60
N GLY A 333 7.47 -17.66 -19.93
CA GLY A 333 7.77 -16.48 -20.77
C GLY A 333 7.78 -15.14 -20.03
N LEU A 334 7.70 -15.11 -18.70
CA LEU A 334 7.77 -13.84 -17.95
C LEU A 334 9.09 -13.10 -18.25
N PRO A 335 9.05 -11.84 -18.74
CA PRO A 335 10.28 -11.08 -18.97
C PRO A 335 11.02 -10.79 -17.66
N ALA A 336 12.35 -10.93 -17.66
CA ALA A 336 13.18 -10.60 -16.50
C ALA A 336 13.04 -9.14 -16.06
N THR A 337 12.68 -8.25 -17.00
CA THR A 337 12.42 -6.83 -16.76
C THR A 337 11.03 -6.55 -16.20
N ALA A 338 10.14 -7.54 -16.03
CA ALA A 338 8.74 -7.31 -15.68
C ALA A 338 8.57 -6.73 -14.27
N ILE A 339 9.36 -7.21 -13.27
CA ILE A 339 9.22 -6.73 -11.89
C ILE A 339 9.86 -5.34 -11.75
N LYS A 340 9.07 -4.39 -11.23
CA LYS A 340 9.42 -2.98 -11.06
C LYS A 340 9.31 -2.57 -9.59
N PRO A 341 10.39 -2.70 -8.79
CA PRO A 341 10.42 -2.09 -7.48
C PRO A 341 10.07 -0.62 -7.56
N SER A 342 9.17 -0.18 -6.67
CA SER A 342 8.57 1.15 -6.71
C SER A 342 8.40 1.71 -5.31
N TYR A 343 8.50 3.03 -5.18
CA TYR A 343 8.24 3.75 -3.95
C TYR A 343 7.05 4.69 -4.12
N GLY A 344 6.27 4.81 -3.05
CA GLY A 344 5.16 5.73 -2.99
C GLY A 344 4.42 5.67 -1.65
N MET A 345 3.56 6.66 -1.44
CA MET A 345 2.79 6.82 -0.21
C MET A 345 1.53 7.66 -0.47
N ALA A 346 0.54 7.52 0.40
CA ALA A 346 -0.74 8.24 0.25
C ALA A 346 -0.58 9.76 0.29
N GLU A 347 0.36 10.29 1.06
CA GLU A 347 0.66 11.72 1.18
C GLU A 347 1.20 12.32 -0.13
N ALA A 348 1.80 11.47 -1.00
CA ALA A 348 2.18 11.84 -2.38
C ALA A 348 1.13 11.34 -3.40
N THR A 349 -0.13 11.20 -3.00
CA THR A 349 -1.24 10.57 -3.73
C THR A 349 -1.02 9.06 -3.88
N LEU A 350 0.08 8.62 -4.44
CA LEU A 350 0.61 7.26 -4.45
C LEU A 350 2.06 7.22 -4.92
N PHE A 351 2.30 7.50 -6.21
CA PHE A 351 3.48 7.10 -6.95
C PHE A 351 4.58 8.16 -6.89
N VAL A 352 5.80 7.72 -6.55
CA VAL A 352 7.00 8.57 -6.51
C VAL A 352 8.06 8.09 -7.49
N SER A 353 8.49 6.83 -7.40
CA SER A 353 9.58 6.32 -8.23
C SER A 353 9.38 4.85 -8.62
N THR A 354 10.02 4.43 -9.70
CA THR A 354 10.05 3.04 -10.14
C THR A 354 11.30 2.76 -10.98
N THR A 355 11.65 1.48 -11.10
CA THR A 355 12.72 1.01 -11.99
C THR A 355 12.39 1.32 -13.46
N ASP A 356 13.38 1.76 -14.23
CA ASP A 356 13.23 1.99 -15.68
C ASP A 356 12.65 0.76 -16.40
N MET A 357 11.76 1.01 -17.37
CA MET A 357 11.00 -0.06 -18.03
C MET A 357 11.87 -1.04 -18.81
N LYS A 358 13.06 -0.63 -19.26
CA LYS A 358 14.00 -1.44 -20.03
C LYS A 358 15.05 -2.17 -19.18
N ARG A 359 15.06 -1.91 -17.87
CA ARG A 359 16.05 -2.48 -16.94
C ARG A 359 15.41 -3.49 -16.01
N GLU A 360 16.17 -4.46 -15.61
CA GLU A 360 15.84 -5.32 -14.47
C GLU A 360 15.97 -4.54 -13.16
N ALA A 361 15.34 -5.04 -12.11
CA ALA A 361 15.46 -4.48 -10.76
C ALA A 361 16.90 -4.54 -10.27
N THR A 362 17.41 -3.41 -9.79
CA THR A 362 18.77 -3.30 -9.24
C THR A 362 18.80 -3.70 -7.77
N THR A 363 19.73 -4.56 -7.40
CA THR A 363 20.06 -4.87 -6.00
C THR A 363 21.49 -4.49 -5.72
N THR A 364 21.72 -3.64 -4.73
CA THR A 364 23.06 -3.28 -4.24
C THR A 364 23.27 -3.87 -2.86
N TYR A 365 24.42 -4.52 -2.66
CA TYR A 365 24.83 -5.02 -1.36
C TYR A 365 25.67 -3.96 -0.65
N VAL A 366 25.28 -3.60 0.56
CA VAL A 366 25.93 -2.54 1.34
C VAL A 366 26.46 -3.08 2.66
N ASP A 367 27.50 -2.40 3.15
CA ASP A 367 28.06 -2.70 4.46
C ASP A 367 27.09 -2.34 5.57
N ARG A 368 26.75 -3.29 6.44
CA ARG A 368 25.76 -3.13 7.52
C ARG A 368 26.17 -2.08 8.53
N GLU A 369 27.44 -2.07 8.92
CA GLU A 369 27.91 -1.11 9.93
C GLU A 369 27.93 0.31 9.38
N GLU A 370 28.39 0.50 8.15
CA GLU A 370 28.34 1.80 7.47
C GLU A 370 26.88 2.27 7.33
N LEU A 371 25.95 1.37 7.00
CA LEU A 371 24.53 1.70 6.87
C LEU A 371 23.93 2.16 8.21
N THR A 372 24.29 1.54 9.34
CA THR A 372 23.82 1.99 10.67
C THR A 372 24.35 3.37 11.06
N GLN A 373 25.45 3.79 10.44
CA GLN A 373 26.05 5.13 10.58
C GLN A 373 25.55 6.13 9.53
N GLY A 374 24.53 5.76 8.75
CA GLY A 374 23.95 6.60 7.71
C GLY A 374 24.78 6.69 6.43
N ARG A 375 25.68 5.74 6.17
CA ARG A 375 26.49 5.69 4.94
C ARG A 375 26.15 4.48 4.10
N PHE A 376 25.72 4.70 2.87
CA PHE A 376 25.38 3.66 1.90
C PHE A 376 26.63 3.26 1.10
N ARG A 377 27.40 2.33 1.65
CA ARG A 377 28.67 1.87 1.06
C ARG A 377 28.51 0.50 0.42
N ALA A 378 28.62 0.44 -0.87
CA ALA A 378 28.57 -0.82 -1.62
C ALA A 378 29.73 -1.75 -1.25
N VAL A 379 29.40 -3.06 -1.13
CA VAL A 379 30.34 -4.16 -0.88
C VAL A 379 30.04 -5.35 -1.79
N ALA A 380 30.92 -6.32 -1.87
CA ALA A 380 30.65 -7.55 -2.59
C ALA A 380 29.49 -8.33 -1.94
N HIS A 381 28.69 -9.03 -2.75
CA HIS A 381 27.49 -9.75 -2.30
C HIS A 381 27.80 -10.86 -1.26
N ASP A 382 28.99 -11.40 -1.27
CA ASP A 382 29.49 -12.45 -0.39
C ASP A 382 30.27 -11.90 0.83
N ALA A 383 30.35 -10.58 0.99
CA ALA A 383 30.98 -9.98 2.16
C ALA A 383 30.17 -10.34 3.44
N PRO A 384 30.86 -10.66 4.58
CA PRO A 384 30.15 -11.02 5.83
C PRO A 384 29.22 -9.91 6.35
N SER A 385 29.51 -8.66 6.04
CA SER A 385 28.71 -7.49 6.44
C SER A 385 27.64 -7.11 5.41
N ALA A 386 27.52 -7.83 4.29
CA ALA A 386 26.62 -7.45 3.20
C ALA A 386 25.14 -7.51 3.59
N VAL A 387 24.41 -6.45 3.27
CA VAL A 387 22.95 -6.35 3.34
C VAL A 387 22.43 -5.96 1.97
N ALA A 388 21.47 -6.70 1.44
CA ALA A 388 20.84 -6.39 0.17
C ALA A 388 19.89 -5.20 0.30
N GLN A 389 20.05 -4.20 -0.56
CA GLN A 389 19.16 -3.06 -0.72
C GLN A 389 18.64 -3.04 -2.16
N VAL A 390 17.32 -2.96 -2.32
CA VAL A 390 16.68 -2.92 -3.64
C VAL A 390 16.42 -1.47 -4.03
N ALA A 391 16.87 -1.08 -5.23
CA ALA A 391 16.59 0.25 -5.76
C ALA A 391 15.09 0.40 -6.08
N CYS A 392 14.52 1.53 -5.69
CA CYS A 392 13.17 1.93 -6.09
C CYS A 392 13.19 2.76 -7.39
N GLY A 393 14.30 2.72 -8.12
CA GLY A 393 14.49 3.31 -9.43
C GLY A 393 14.57 4.83 -9.43
N VAL A 394 13.97 5.44 -10.45
CA VAL A 394 14.09 6.88 -10.73
C VAL A 394 12.79 7.59 -10.34
N VAL A 395 12.92 8.75 -9.70
CA VAL A 395 11.79 9.64 -9.39
C VAL A 395 11.14 10.10 -10.69
N SER A 396 9.83 10.05 -10.75
CA SER A 396 9.08 10.40 -11.97
C SER A 396 9.17 11.89 -12.30
N ILE A 397 8.70 12.24 -13.48
CA ILE A 397 8.72 13.62 -13.97
C ILE A 397 7.86 14.54 -13.11
N ASP A 398 8.23 15.82 -13.11
CA ASP A 398 7.48 16.92 -12.47
C ASP A 398 7.18 16.67 -10.98
N GLN A 399 8.06 15.91 -10.34
CA GLN A 399 8.20 15.77 -8.90
C GLN A 399 9.68 15.57 -8.54
N TRP A 400 10.02 15.84 -7.30
CA TRP A 400 11.39 15.80 -6.80
C TRP A 400 11.42 15.07 -5.47
N ALA A 401 12.53 14.37 -5.25
CA ALA A 401 12.85 13.78 -3.94
C ALA A 401 14.26 14.24 -3.56
N ALA A 402 14.39 14.84 -2.40
CA ALA A 402 15.68 15.21 -1.80
C ALA A 402 15.94 14.34 -0.57
N ILE A 403 17.19 13.98 -0.36
CA ILE A 403 17.62 13.29 0.86
C ILE A 403 18.09 14.36 1.85
N VAL A 404 17.40 14.50 2.96
CA VAL A 404 17.56 15.65 3.85
C VAL A 404 17.93 15.22 5.26
N ASP A 405 18.84 15.97 5.88
CA ASP A 405 19.04 15.93 7.32
C ASP A 405 17.84 16.62 7.99
N PRO A 406 16.98 15.89 8.71
CA PRO A 406 15.73 16.45 9.24
C PRO A 406 15.94 17.50 10.33
N ASP A 407 17.12 17.52 11.00
CA ASP A 407 17.43 18.46 12.09
C ASP A 407 17.91 19.82 11.57
N THR A 408 18.60 19.81 10.41
CA THR A 408 19.20 21.01 9.82
C THR A 408 18.49 21.47 8.55
N ALA A 409 17.55 20.67 8.01
CA ALA A 409 16.92 20.88 6.71
C ALA A 409 17.94 21.08 5.57
N THR A 410 19.04 20.32 5.61
CA THR A 410 20.13 20.36 4.65
C THR A 410 20.09 19.10 3.78
N GLU A 411 20.13 19.26 2.46
CA GLU A 411 20.23 18.15 1.52
C GLU A 411 21.57 17.42 1.67
N ARG A 412 21.52 16.10 1.77
CA ARG A 412 22.68 15.22 1.87
C ARG A 412 23.13 14.77 0.48
N PRO A 413 24.42 14.62 0.25
CA PRO A 413 24.93 14.08 -1.01
C PRO A 413 24.62 12.58 -1.16
N ASP A 414 24.70 12.09 -2.40
CA ASP A 414 24.54 10.68 -2.74
C ASP A 414 25.41 9.77 -1.88
N GLY A 415 24.89 8.62 -1.50
CA GLY A 415 25.53 7.67 -0.60
C GLY A 415 25.41 8.02 0.89
N GLN A 416 24.79 9.14 1.25
CA GLN A 416 24.44 9.45 2.63
C GLN A 416 22.93 9.25 2.85
N VAL A 417 22.59 8.57 3.93
CA VAL A 417 21.19 8.31 4.31
C VAL A 417 20.63 9.52 5.05
N GLY A 418 19.44 9.96 4.66
CA GLY A 418 18.65 11.01 5.31
C GLY A 418 17.16 10.75 5.14
N GLU A 419 16.32 11.66 5.63
CA GLU A 419 14.88 11.62 5.41
C GLU A 419 14.58 12.00 3.95
N ILE A 420 13.73 11.22 3.29
CA ILE A 420 13.26 11.54 1.94
C ILE A 420 12.25 12.67 2.05
N TRP A 421 12.51 13.81 1.41
CA TRP A 421 11.57 14.91 1.28
C TRP A 421 11.08 14.99 -0.15
N LEU A 422 9.77 15.18 -0.33
CA LEU A 422 9.15 15.22 -1.65
C LEU A 422 8.58 16.60 -1.96
N HIS A 423 8.62 16.98 -3.24
CA HIS A 423 8.01 18.20 -3.77
C HIS A 423 7.35 17.90 -5.11
N GLY A 424 6.16 18.47 -5.36
CA GLY A 424 5.44 18.33 -6.62
C GLY A 424 3.94 18.53 -6.49
N ASP A 425 3.27 18.72 -7.62
CA ASP A 425 1.81 18.90 -7.69
C ASP A 425 1.01 17.63 -7.33
N ASN A 426 1.66 16.49 -7.18
CA ASN A 426 1.08 15.23 -6.71
C ASN A 426 0.99 15.11 -5.18
N ILE A 427 1.57 16.06 -4.45
CA ILE A 427 1.53 16.05 -2.99
C ILE A 427 0.15 16.46 -2.49
N GLY A 428 -0.35 15.72 -1.47
CA GLY A 428 -1.59 16.07 -0.79
C GLY A 428 -1.52 17.44 -0.12
N SER A 429 -2.67 18.07 0.10
CA SER A 429 -2.73 19.42 0.71
C SER A 429 -2.66 19.42 2.23
N GLY A 430 -2.62 18.26 2.87
CA GLY A 430 -2.54 18.11 4.33
C GLY A 430 -3.39 16.95 4.85
N TYR A 431 -3.56 16.91 6.17
CA TYR A 431 -4.42 15.94 6.85
C TYR A 431 -5.75 16.58 7.27
N TRP A 432 -6.85 15.89 7.05
CA TRP A 432 -8.19 16.39 7.38
C TRP A 432 -8.34 16.67 8.87
N GLY A 433 -8.68 17.93 9.21
CA GLY A 433 -8.91 18.35 10.59
C GLY A 433 -7.67 18.29 11.51
N ARG A 434 -6.44 18.24 10.95
CA ARG A 434 -5.19 18.09 11.71
C ARG A 434 -4.18 19.15 11.27
N GLU A 435 -4.38 20.37 11.73
CA GLU A 435 -3.55 21.51 11.33
C GLU A 435 -2.09 21.38 11.78
N GLN A 436 -1.86 20.85 13.00
CA GLN A 436 -0.50 20.67 13.53
C GLN A 436 0.25 19.58 12.73
N ASP A 437 -0.33 18.38 12.57
CA ASP A 437 0.30 17.30 11.81
C ASP A 437 0.55 17.72 10.35
N THR A 438 -0.35 18.55 9.80
CA THR A 438 -0.21 19.13 8.46
C THR A 438 0.99 20.06 8.39
N ALA A 439 1.14 20.98 9.35
CA ALA A 439 2.25 21.91 9.39
C ALA A 439 3.61 21.21 9.60
N GLU A 440 3.63 20.11 10.37
CA GLU A 440 4.85 19.32 10.62
C GLU A 440 5.28 18.50 9.38
N THR A 441 4.30 18.05 8.57
CA THR A 441 4.55 17.15 7.44
C THR A 441 4.68 17.89 6.12
N PHE A 442 3.80 18.86 5.84
CA PHE A 442 3.71 19.56 4.56
C PHE A 442 4.23 20.99 4.67
N GLY A 443 4.75 21.55 3.57
CA GLY A 443 5.16 22.95 3.51
C GLY A 443 6.50 23.24 4.21
N ASN A 444 7.35 22.24 4.41
CA ASN A 444 8.68 22.43 4.98
C ASN A 444 9.62 23.18 4.03
N VAL A 445 10.70 23.76 4.60
CA VAL A 445 11.70 24.55 3.87
C VAL A 445 13.02 23.81 3.81
N LEU A 446 13.56 23.62 2.61
CA LEU A 446 14.90 23.06 2.37
C LEU A 446 15.90 24.19 2.39
N HIS A 447 16.68 24.35 3.47
CA HIS A 447 17.55 25.49 3.68
C HIS A 447 18.85 25.45 2.89
N THR A 448 19.42 24.26 2.71
CA THR A 448 20.70 24.10 2.03
C THR A 448 20.64 22.94 1.06
N ARG A 449 21.19 23.15 -0.14
CA ARG A 449 21.24 22.13 -1.19
C ARG A 449 22.63 21.51 -1.29
N ALA A 450 22.66 20.24 -1.63
CA ALA A 450 23.91 19.54 -1.98
C ALA A 450 24.45 20.01 -3.35
N SER A 451 25.64 19.58 -3.71
CA SER A 451 26.21 19.82 -5.03
C SER A 451 26.87 18.53 -5.55
N PRO A 452 26.30 17.88 -6.56
CA PRO A 452 25.02 18.17 -7.26
C PRO A 452 23.79 18.02 -6.35
N SER A 453 22.67 18.66 -6.71
CA SER A 453 21.42 18.63 -5.96
C SER A 453 20.31 17.93 -6.73
N HIS A 454 19.55 17.07 -6.06
CA HIS A 454 18.30 16.50 -6.60
C HIS A 454 17.12 17.48 -6.50
N ALA A 455 17.30 18.60 -5.80
CA ALA A 455 16.33 19.69 -5.67
C ALA A 455 16.64 20.89 -6.59
N GLU A 456 17.49 20.73 -7.61
CA GLU A 456 17.88 21.84 -8.50
C GLU A 456 16.67 22.42 -9.24
N GLY A 457 16.52 23.74 -9.21
CA GLY A 457 15.41 24.44 -9.88
C GLY A 457 14.05 24.37 -9.17
N VAL A 458 13.97 23.77 -8.00
CA VAL A 458 12.75 23.68 -7.18
C VAL A 458 12.72 24.80 -6.14
N PRO A 459 11.56 25.35 -5.72
CA PRO A 459 11.48 26.28 -4.60
C PRO A 459 12.08 25.71 -3.30
N GLU A 460 12.49 26.58 -2.39
CA GLU A 460 13.00 26.17 -1.07
C GLU A 460 11.86 25.69 -0.15
N ASP A 461 10.67 26.27 -0.31
CA ASP A 461 9.46 25.94 0.43
C ASP A 461 8.60 24.86 -0.26
N GLY A 462 7.59 24.38 0.43
CA GLY A 462 6.60 23.42 -0.10
C GLY A 462 7.07 21.96 -0.10
N TRP A 463 8.09 21.63 0.67
CA TRP A 463 8.57 20.26 0.82
C TRP A 463 7.74 19.45 1.83
N MET A 464 7.42 18.22 1.45
CA MET A 464 6.75 17.26 2.32
C MET A 464 7.75 16.28 2.92
N ARG A 465 7.74 16.14 4.23
CA ARG A 465 8.51 15.14 4.98
C ARG A 465 7.80 13.78 4.91
N THR A 466 8.50 12.74 4.49
CA THR A 466 7.88 11.41 4.35
C THR A 466 7.95 10.57 5.62
N GLY A 467 8.92 10.85 6.50
CA GLY A 467 9.27 9.97 7.61
C GLY A 467 9.93 8.66 7.16
N ASP A 468 10.25 8.51 5.88
CA ASP A 468 11.02 7.39 5.35
C ASP A 468 12.47 7.85 5.14
N TYR A 469 13.43 7.00 5.51
CA TYR A 469 14.85 7.22 5.24
C TYR A 469 15.28 6.57 3.94
N GLY A 470 16.19 7.24 3.23
CA GLY A 470 16.72 6.75 1.98
C GLY A 470 17.99 7.44 1.56
N THR A 471 18.45 7.11 0.36
CA THR A 471 19.61 7.74 -0.28
C THR A 471 19.51 7.57 -1.79
N TYR A 472 20.24 8.41 -2.52
CA TYR A 472 20.57 8.12 -3.91
C TYR A 472 21.90 7.39 -4.01
N PHE A 473 21.95 6.41 -4.91
CA PHE A 473 23.18 5.71 -5.26
C PHE A 473 23.10 5.26 -6.72
N ASP A 474 24.14 5.57 -7.50
CA ASP A 474 24.20 5.32 -8.96
C ASP A 474 22.95 5.85 -9.73
N GLY A 475 22.42 6.99 -9.27
CA GLY A 475 21.28 7.67 -9.89
C GLY A 475 19.90 7.05 -9.59
N GLU A 476 19.83 6.04 -8.73
CA GLU A 476 18.57 5.41 -8.30
C GLU A 476 18.28 5.73 -6.82
N LEU A 477 16.99 5.85 -6.48
CA LEU A 477 16.51 6.05 -5.11
C LEU A 477 16.45 4.71 -4.37
N TYR A 478 17.01 4.67 -3.17
CA TYR A 478 16.92 3.55 -2.23
C TYR A 478 16.17 3.99 -0.98
N VAL A 479 15.14 3.24 -0.61
CA VAL A 479 14.41 3.44 0.66
C VAL A 479 14.96 2.45 1.67
N THR A 480 15.66 2.95 2.69
CA THR A 480 16.36 2.10 3.67
C THR A 480 15.49 1.71 4.85
N GLY A 481 14.50 2.54 5.23
CA GLY A 481 13.59 2.23 6.33
C GLY A 481 12.71 3.40 6.73
N ARG A 482 11.89 3.20 7.77
CA ARG A 482 11.06 4.24 8.37
C ARG A 482 11.67 4.80 9.64
N ALA A 483 11.66 6.12 9.79
CA ALA A 483 12.16 6.79 11.00
C ALA A 483 11.49 6.26 12.28
N LYS A 484 10.16 6.08 12.25
CA LYS A 484 9.36 5.62 13.39
C LYS A 484 9.54 4.14 13.74
N ASP A 485 10.02 3.34 12.80
CA ASP A 485 10.19 1.89 12.97
C ASP A 485 11.66 1.53 13.28
N MET A 486 12.59 2.49 13.17
CA MET A 486 14.00 2.26 13.45
C MET A 486 14.22 1.71 14.87
N VAL A 487 15.02 0.68 14.97
CA VAL A 487 15.50 0.14 16.24
C VAL A 487 16.76 0.92 16.62
N ILE A 488 16.64 1.79 17.62
CA ILE A 488 17.76 2.60 18.12
C ILE A 488 18.31 1.93 19.35
N VAL A 489 19.53 1.42 19.30
CA VAL A 489 20.23 0.83 20.43
C VAL A 489 21.63 1.44 20.49
N ASP A 490 22.06 1.88 21.67
CA ASP A 490 23.36 2.52 21.92
C ASP A 490 23.64 3.69 20.96
N GLY A 491 22.60 4.48 20.61
CA GLY A 491 22.69 5.61 19.69
C GLY A 491 22.92 5.25 18.22
N ARG A 492 22.79 3.98 17.85
CA ARG A 492 22.90 3.49 16.46
C ARG A 492 21.54 3.10 15.91
N ASN A 493 21.35 3.39 14.64
CA ASN A 493 20.14 3.05 13.89
C ASN A 493 20.26 1.64 13.29
N HIS A 494 19.37 0.74 13.69
CA HIS A 494 19.29 -0.61 13.12
C HIS A 494 17.96 -0.77 12.40
N TYR A 495 18.00 -1.39 11.23
CA TYR A 495 16.83 -1.58 10.38
C TYR A 495 16.06 -2.82 10.81
N PRO A 496 14.78 -2.71 11.23
CA PRO A 496 13.99 -3.84 11.71
C PRO A 496 13.98 -5.00 10.73
N GLN A 497 13.86 -4.71 9.44
CA GLN A 497 13.77 -5.73 8.38
C GLN A 497 15.01 -6.62 8.29
N ASP A 498 16.20 -6.06 8.54
CA ASP A 498 17.45 -6.83 8.55
C ASP A 498 17.54 -7.75 9.77
N ILE A 499 17.10 -7.26 10.95
CA ILE A 499 17.00 -8.05 12.18
C ILE A 499 15.97 -9.17 12.02
N GLU A 500 14.80 -8.85 11.48
CA GLU A 500 13.70 -9.78 11.23
C GLU A 500 14.09 -10.89 10.25
N HIS A 501 14.81 -10.52 9.20
CA HIS A 501 15.35 -11.47 8.23
C HIS A 501 16.34 -12.43 8.91
N THR A 502 17.27 -11.90 9.71
CA THR A 502 18.22 -12.70 10.49
C THR A 502 17.51 -13.65 11.44
N ALA A 503 16.47 -13.20 12.14
CA ALA A 503 15.68 -14.02 13.03
C ALA A 503 14.96 -15.16 12.28
N GLN A 504 14.42 -14.88 11.11
CA GLN A 504 13.76 -15.88 10.25
C GLN A 504 14.74 -16.94 9.72
N GLU A 505 15.93 -16.53 9.31
CA GLU A 505 16.97 -17.47 8.87
C GLU A 505 17.48 -18.36 10.02
N ALA A 506 17.48 -17.87 11.25
CA ALA A 506 17.95 -18.59 12.43
C ALA A 506 17.06 -19.78 12.82
N SER A 507 15.78 -19.82 12.36
CA SER A 507 14.88 -20.92 12.73
C SER A 507 13.73 -21.11 11.74
N THR A 508 13.63 -22.33 11.18
CA THR A 508 12.48 -22.77 10.38
C THR A 508 11.18 -22.91 11.18
N ALA A 509 11.23 -22.78 12.51
CA ALA A 509 10.07 -22.78 13.38
C ALA A 509 9.34 -21.42 13.41
N LEU A 510 9.90 -20.40 12.78
CA LEU A 510 9.25 -19.13 12.55
C LEU A 510 8.46 -19.14 11.23
N ARG A 511 7.30 -18.48 11.26
CA ARG A 511 6.50 -18.24 10.06
C ARG A 511 7.14 -17.12 9.25
N SER A 512 7.48 -17.40 7.98
CA SER A 512 8.09 -16.41 7.09
C SER A 512 7.20 -15.17 6.91
N GLY A 513 7.78 -13.97 7.05
CA GLY A 513 7.07 -12.70 6.95
C GLY A 513 6.20 -12.33 8.18
N TYR A 514 6.37 -13.05 9.31
CA TYR A 514 5.62 -12.83 10.54
C TYR A 514 6.58 -12.71 11.75
N VAL A 515 7.56 -11.84 11.60
CA VAL A 515 8.47 -11.42 12.67
C VAL A 515 8.44 -9.91 12.77
N ALA A 516 8.47 -9.37 13.98
CA ALA A 516 8.57 -7.95 14.27
C ALA A 516 9.75 -7.71 15.21
N ALA A 517 10.62 -6.77 14.86
CA ALA A 517 11.71 -6.29 15.70
C ALA A 517 11.48 -4.81 16.04
N PHE A 518 11.62 -4.45 17.30
CA PHE A 518 11.44 -3.06 17.76
C PHE A 518 12.21 -2.82 19.04
N SER A 519 12.49 -1.54 19.36
CA SER A 519 13.10 -1.16 20.63
C SER A 519 12.05 -0.79 21.68
N VAL A 520 12.39 -1.06 22.94
CA VAL A 520 11.60 -0.73 24.13
C VAL A 520 12.54 -0.20 25.20
N PRO A 521 12.25 0.97 25.83
CA PRO A 521 13.01 1.43 26.99
C PRO A 521 13.03 0.37 28.11
N ALA A 522 14.18 0.14 28.72
CA ALA A 522 14.36 -0.92 29.74
C ALA A 522 13.33 -0.82 30.87
N ASN A 523 12.99 0.40 31.30
CA ASN A 523 12.00 0.66 32.35
C ASN A 523 10.54 0.37 31.95
N GLN A 524 10.26 0.12 30.66
CA GLN A 524 8.94 -0.26 30.15
C GLN A 524 8.82 -1.76 29.85
N LEU A 525 9.91 -2.50 29.93
CA LEU A 525 9.88 -3.96 29.71
C LEU A 525 9.03 -4.67 30.77
N PRO A 526 8.24 -5.70 30.39
CA PRO A 526 7.52 -6.52 31.34
C PRO A 526 8.46 -7.17 32.38
N SER A 527 8.05 -7.21 33.66
CA SER A 527 8.89 -7.73 34.74
C SER A 527 9.40 -9.17 34.51
N GLN A 528 8.60 -10.00 33.85
CA GLN A 528 8.97 -11.39 33.51
C GLN A 528 10.22 -11.50 32.60
N VAL A 529 10.58 -10.44 31.88
CA VAL A 529 11.79 -10.41 31.05
C VAL A 529 13.05 -10.41 31.90
N PHE A 530 12.98 -9.79 33.08
CA PHE A 530 14.10 -9.73 34.05
C PHE A 530 14.30 -11.02 34.81
N ASP A 531 13.26 -11.84 34.94
CA ASP A 531 13.31 -13.15 35.59
C ASP A 531 13.96 -14.24 34.72
N ASN A 532 14.22 -13.95 33.42
CA ASN A 532 14.79 -14.91 32.50
C ASN A 532 16.31 -15.05 32.72
N PRO A 533 16.81 -16.21 33.17
CA PRO A 533 18.23 -16.43 33.48
C PRO A 533 19.13 -16.32 32.22
N HIS A 534 18.57 -16.43 31.04
CA HIS A 534 19.29 -16.28 29.77
C HIS A 534 19.38 -14.83 29.28
N ALA A 535 18.72 -13.91 29.97
CA ALA A 535 18.70 -12.47 29.66
C ALA A 535 19.61 -11.66 30.60
N LYS A 536 20.68 -12.28 31.14
CA LYS A 536 21.63 -11.60 32.02
C LYS A 536 22.29 -10.44 31.29
N LEU A 537 21.89 -9.24 31.67
CA LEU A 537 22.53 -7.99 31.29
C LEU A 537 22.72 -7.19 32.57
N ASP A 538 23.89 -6.53 32.66
CA ASP A 538 24.28 -5.70 33.81
C ASP A 538 23.53 -4.35 33.84
N ASN A 539 22.48 -4.19 33.05
CA ASN A 539 21.77 -2.92 32.97
C ASN A 539 20.68 -2.81 34.03
N ASP A 540 20.72 -1.70 34.76
CA ASP A 540 19.67 -1.32 35.68
C ASP A 540 18.34 -1.15 34.93
N PRO A 541 17.25 -1.83 35.35
CA PRO A 541 15.92 -1.64 34.77
C PRO A 541 15.42 -0.19 34.76
N GLN A 542 16.07 0.68 35.55
CA GLN A 542 15.71 2.09 35.66
C GLN A 542 16.46 3.03 34.69
N ASP A 543 17.44 2.53 33.93
CA ASP A 543 18.32 3.40 33.13
C ASP A 543 17.67 3.94 31.83
N GLY A 544 16.48 3.53 31.46
CA GLY A 544 15.74 4.02 30.29
C GLY A 544 16.41 3.69 28.94
N SER A 545 17.50 2.89 28.93
CA SER A 545 18.16 2.48 27.69
C SER A 545 17.24 1.67 26.79
N GLU A 546 17.31 1.90 25.49
CA GLU A 546 16.52 1.18 24.49
C GLU A 546 17.01 -0.27 24.37
N GLN A 547 16.09 -1.22 24.46
CA GLN A 547 16.34 -2.65 24.42
C GLN A 547 15.66 -3.29 23.21
N LEU A 548 16.38 -4.13 22.48
CA LEU A 548 15.82 -4.87 21.34
C LEU A 548 14.87 -5.97 21.82
N VAL A 549 13.66 -5.97 21.26
CA VAL A 549 12.65 -7.01 21.40
C VAL A 549 12.33 -7.62 20.04
N ILE A 550 12.22 -8.93 19.96
CA ILE A 550 11.83 -9.66 18.75
C ILE A 550 10.58 -10.49 19.06
N VAL A 551 9.54 -10.33 18.27
CA VAL A 551 8.30 -11.12 18.35
C VAL A 551 8.16 -11.93 17.05
N GLY A 552 7.94 -13.24 17.15
CA GLY A 552 7.81 -14.09 15.97
C GLY A 552 6.62 -15.05 16.07
N GLU A 553 5.84 -15.18 14.99
CA GLU A 553 4.81 -16.21 14.88
C GLU A 553 5.41 -17.58 14.61
N ARG A 554 4.90 -18.59 15.30
CA ARG A 554 5.31 -19.98 15.12
C ARG A 554 4.78 -20.54 13.79
N ALA A 555 5.64 -21.24 13.05
CA ALA A 555 5.23 -21.97 11.86
C ALA A 555 4.31 -23.15 12.23
N PRO A 556 3.41 -23.59 11.33
CA PRO A 556 2.60 -24.79 11.50
C PRO A 556 3.48 -25.99 11.84
N GLY A 557 3.14 -26.74 12.89
CA GLY A 557 3.91 -27.91 13.35
C GLY A 557 4.97 -27.61 14.43
N ALA A 558 5.32 -26.35 14.68
CA ALA A 558 6.32 -25.96 15.68
C ALA A 558 5.83 -26.14 17.16
N ARG A 559 4.60 -26.61 17.40
CA ARG A 559 4.01 -26.77 18.75
C ARG A 559 4.79 -27.70 19.68
N LYS A 560 5.59 -28.63 19.15
CA LYS A 560 6.42 -29.59 19.90
C LYS A 560 7.88 -29.16 20.06
N THR A 561 8.26 -28.01 19.52
CA THR A 561 9.65 -27.54 19.50
C THR A 561 9.94 -26.76 20.79
N ASP A 562 11.15 -26.92 21.29
CA ASP A 562 11.60 -26.19 22.47
C ASP A 562 11.74 -24.69 22.18
N MET A 563 10.85 -23.89 22.77
CA MET A 563 10.79 -22.43 22.59
C MET A 563 12.05 -21.73 23.06
N GLN A 564 12.70 -22.23 24.11
CA GLN A 564 13.92 -21.66 24.64
C GLN A 564 15.09 -21.85 23.66
N SER A 565 15.16 -23.01 23.02
CA SER A 565 16.16 -23.29 22.00
C SER A 565 16.00 -22.39 20.77
N ILE A 566 14.76 -22.21 20.28
CA ILE A 566 14.46 -21.30 19.18
C ILE A 566 14.87 -19.87 19.54
N ALA A 567 14.45 -19.37 20.68
CA ALA A 567 14.80 -18.02 21.14
C ALA A 567 16.33 -17.87 21.33
N GLY A 568 17.00 -18.91 21.79
CA GLY A 568 18.46 -18.95 21.91
C GLY A 568 19.16 -18.84 20.57
N ASN A 569 18.71 -19.59 19.55
CA ASN A 569 19.25 -19.53 18.19
C ASN A 569 19.06 -18.13 17.57
N ILE A 570 17.87 -17.53 17.76
CA ILE A 570 17.58 -16.17 17.25
C ILE A 570 18.51 -15.15 17.93
N ARG A 571 18.67 -15.21 19.27
CA ARG A 571 19.59 -14.32 19.99
C ARG A 571 21.02 -14.46 19.51
N ALA A 572 21.49 -15.69 19.35
CA ALA A 572 22.85 -15.97 18.88
C ALA A 572 23.08 -15.42 17.47
N ALA A 573 22.15 -15.64 16.54
CA ALA A 573 22.25 -15.15 15.18
C ALA A 573 22.26 -13.62 15.11
N VAL A 574 21.37 -12.97 15.88
CA VAL A 574 21.28 -11.50 15.94
C VAL A 574 22.54 -10.92 16.58
N ALA A 575 23.04 -11.51 17.65
CA ALA A 575 24.28 -11.06 18.30
C ALA A 575 25.48 -11.17 17.36
N VAL A 576 25.61 -12.26 16.62
CA VAL A 576 26.73 -12.47 15.67
C VAL A 576 26.64 -11.52 14.46
N ARG A 577 25.44 -11.32 13.93
CA ARG A 577 25.25 -10.58 12.68
C ARG A 577 25.12 -9.07 12.86
N HIS A 578 24.49 -8.62 13.95
CA HIS A 578 24.17 -7.22 14.21
C HIS A 578 24.94 -6.61 15.39
N GLY A 579 25.66 -7.42 16.19
CA GLY A 579 26.26 -6.96 17.43
C GLY A 579 25.23 -6.56 18.50
N LEU A 580 23.97 -6.96 18.34
CA LEU A 580 22.87 -6.59 19.23
C LEU A 580 22.48 -7.74 20.14
N THR A 581 22.12 -7.42 21.38
CA THR A 581 21.53 -8.38 22.30
C THR A 581 19.99 -8.22 22.28
N ALA A 582 19.28 -9.23 21.77
CA ALA A 582 17.83 -9.26 21.89
C ALA A 582 17.44 -9.54 23.35
N ARG A 583 16.93 -8.52 24.03
CA ARG A 583 16.53 -8.60 25.44
C ARG A 583 15.40 -9.59 25.64
N ASP A 584 14.42 -9.56 24.75
CA ASP A 584 13.34 -10.54 24.72
C ASP A 584 13.13 -11.11 23.31
N VAL A 585 12.84 -12.40 23.23
CA VAL A 585 12.42 -13.09 22.02
C VAL A 585 11.14 -13.83 22.36
N LEU A 586 10.01 -13.27 21.92
CA LEU A 586 8.67 -13.77 22.21
C LEU A 586 8.11 -14.55 21.02
N LEU A 587 7.81 -15.83 21.23
CA LEU A 587 7.22 -16.70 20.21
C LEU A 587 5.71 -16.83 20.43
N VAL A 588 4.91 -16.28 19.52
CA VAL A 588 3.46 -16.23 19.63
C VAL A 588 2.75 -17.21 18.67
N PRO A 589 1.48 -17.56 18.90
CA PRO A 589 0.67 -18.34 17.97
C PRO A 589 0.53 -17.62 16.60
N ALA A 590 0.21 -18.37 15.55
CA ALA A 590 -0.11 -17.80 14.25
C ALA A 590 -1.33 -16.89 14.34
N GLY A 591 -1.26 -15.71 13.70
CA GLY A 591 -2.31 -14.68 13.73
C GLY A 591 -2.25 -13.72 14.92
N SER A 592 -1.19 -13.79 15.76
CA SER A 592 -1.04 -12.90 16.92
C SER A 592 -0.37 -11.57 16.59
N ILE A 593 0.49 -11.51 15.58
CA ILE A 593 1.18 -10.28 15.19
C ILE A 593 0.21 -9.34 14.46
N PRO A 594 -0.01 -8.12 14.99
CA PRO A 594 -0.86 -7.13 14.34
C PRO A 594 -0.36 -6.80 12.93
N ARG A 595 -1.31 -6.68 12.00
CA ARG A 595 -1.04 -6.32 10.60
C ARG A 595 -1.86 -5.12 10.16
N THR A 596 -1.32 -4.39 9.21
CA THR A 596 -2.06 -3.33 8.53
C THR A 596 -3.11 -3.93 7.59
N SER A 597 -4.06 -3.11 7.12
CA SER A 597 -5.07 -3.54 6.14
C SER A 597 -4.47 -4.01 4.81
N SER A 598 -3.22 -3.62 4.53
CA SER A 598 -2.44 -4.10 3.38
C SER A 598 -1.64 -5.37 3.67
N GLY A 599 -1.78 -5.97 4.87
CA GLY A 599 -1.13 -7.21 5.26
C GLY A 599 0.31 -7.09 5.77
N LYS A 600 0.83 -5.88 5.99
CA LYS A 600 2.18 -5.62 6.53
C LYS A 600 2.22 -5.81 8.05
N VAL A 601 3.39 -6.14 8.60
CA VAL A 601 3.62 -6.10 10.06
C VAL A 601 3.45 -4.67 10.55
N ALA A 602 2.58 -4.49 11.54
CA ALA A 602 2.33 -3.19 12.16
C ALA A 602 3.22 -3.05 13.41
N HIS A 603 4.49 -2.63 13.24
CA HIS A 603 5.51 -2.59 14.29
C HIS A 603 5.04 -1.83 15.55
N SER A 604 4.48 -0.64 15.38
CA SER A 604 3.98 0.15 16.52
C SER A 604 2.82 -0.51 17.26
N ALA A 605 1.91 -1.18 16.53
CA ALA A 605 0.82 -1.93 17.15
C ALA A 605 1.35 -3.20 17.83
N CYS A 606 2.35 -3.87 17.24
CA CYS A 606 3.01 -5.02 17.85
C CYS A 606 3.75 -4.63 19.13
N ARG A 607 4.47 -3.49 19.09
CA ARG A 607 5.12 -2.92 20.29
C ARG A 607 4.09 -2.59 21.39
N ALA A 608 2.98 -1.96 21.05
CA ALA A 608 1.91 -1.65 21.99
C ALA A 608 1.32 -2.93 22.62
N ALA A 609 1.00 -3.94 21.80
CA ALA A 609 0.48 -5.22 22.24
C ALA A 609 1.49 -6.05 23.05
N TYR A 610 2.78 -5.85 22.81
CA TYR A 610 3.84 -6.42 23.66
C TYR A 610 3.86 -5.77 25.04
N LEU A 611 3.77 -4.44 25.12
CA LEU A 611 3.82 -3.67 26.34
C LEU A 611 2.58 -3.85 27.23
N ASP A 612 1.39 -3.94 26.64
CA ASP A 612 0.15 -4.18 27.38
C ASP A 612 -0.07 -5.67 27.76
N GLY A 613 0.83 -6.55 27.30
CA GLY A 613 0.83 -7.97 27.63
C GLY A 613 -0.13 -8.81 26.78
N SER A 614 -0.88 -8.24 25.85
CA SER A 614 -1.87 -8.97 25.04
C SER A 614 -1.24 -10.04 24.14
N LEU A 615 0.02 -9.86 23.72
CA LEU A 615 0.78 -10.89 23.00
C LEU A 615 1.24 -12.07 23.88
N ARG A 616 1.35 -11.88 25.20
CA ARG A 616 1.77 -12.94 26.14
C ARG A 616 0.61 -13.77 26.66
N GLY A 617 -0.59 -13.19 26.69
CA GLY A 617 -1.82 -13.84 27.11
C GLY A 617 -2.41 -14.69 26.00
N GLY A 618 -1.92 -15.89 25.80
CA GLY A 618 -2.51 -16.88 24.88
C GLY A 618 -3.84 -17.45 25.37
N HIS A 619 -4.72 -16.67 25.98
CA HIS A 619 -6.11 -16.97 26.32
C HIS A 619 -6.88 -15.67 26.50
N THR A 620 -7.26 -15.02 25.41
CA THR A 620 -8.52 -14.29 25.36
C THR A 620 -9.43 -15.06 24.41
N GLN A 621 -10.34 -15.84 24.98
CA GLN A 621 -11.64 -16.11 24.41
C GLN A 621 -12.20 -14.76 23.98
N ASP A 622 -12.63 -14.67 22.71
CA ASP A 622 -13.30 -13.56 22.03
C ASP A 622 -12.49 -12.76 20.99
N ALA A 623 -11.75 -13.47 20.11
CA ALA A 623 -11.44 -12.93 18.80
C ALA A 623 -11.19 -14.09 17.83
N PHE A 624 -12.18 -14.34 17.00
CA PHE A 624 -12.32 -15.28 15.87
C PHE A 624 -12.84 -16.67 16.22
N PRO A 625 -14.03 -17.02 15.79
CA PRO A 625 -14.49 -18.40 15.78
C PRO A 625 -13.70 -19.19 14.72
N ASP A 626 -12.80 -20.05 15.19
CA ASP A 626 -12.33 -21.20 14.42
C ASP A 626 -13.49 -22.20 14.33
N HIS A 627 -14.42 -22.00 13.42
CA HIS A 627 -15.28 -23.06 12.89
C HIS A 627 -16.04 -22.56 11.67
N VAL A 628 -15.52 -22.88 10.51
CA VAL A 628 -16.39 -23.20 9.37
C VAL A 628 -16.84 -24.64 9.65
N PRO A 629 -18.13 -24.91 9.89
CA PRO A 629 -18.60 -26.28 9.97
C PRO A 629 -18.45 -26.93 8.59
N GLU A 630 -17.79 -28.08 8.54
CA GLU A 630 -17.86 -28.96 7.39
C GLU A 630 -19.34 -29.28 7.10
N PRO A 631 -19.75 -29.28 5.83
CA PRO A 631 -21.09 -29.72 5.50
C PRO A 631 -21.25 -31.19 5.88
N GLU A 632 -22.20 -31.50 6.75
CA GLU A 632 -22.62 -32.84 7.04
C GLU A 632 -23.01 -33.53 5.72
N THR A 633 -22.28 -34.58 5.39
CA THR A 633 -22.68 -35.54 4.35
C THR A 633 -23.92 -36.27 4.84
N ALA A 634 -25.07 -35.87 4.31
CA ALA A 634 -26.30 -36.64 4.46
C ALA A 634 -26.11 -37.98 3.77
N GLY A 635 -26.22 -39.07 4.56
CA GLY A 635 -26.33 -40.43 4.10
C GLY A 635 -27.69 -40.76 3.46
#